data_b0a34830748dcf9b3b84abd307f0842a
#
_entry.id   b0a34830748dcf9b3b84abd307f0842a
#
_cell.length_a   1.000
_cell.length_b   1.000
_cell.length_c   1.000
_cell.angle_alpha   90.00
_cell.angle_beta   90.00
_cell.angle_gamma   90.00
#
_symmetry.space_group_name_H-M   'P 1'
#
loop_
_entity.id
_entity.type
_entity.pdbx_description
1 polymer ?
#
loop_
_entity_poly.entity_id
_entity_poly.type
_entity_poly.pdbx_seq_one_letter_code
_entity_poly.pdbx_strand_id
1 'polypeptide(L)'
;MDQRNAGGQSRAPITAQDSWDSYTADHIALLDHLRIDRCHLYGQCIGGSFILNLIKAHPERVQSAVLAQPIGRVGAMAAGRPARFNAWAEGLKDHPEATEPVLDAFCRNLYAPGFVYCVDRAFVSTVRMPCMVLAGNDEAHPYPISEELSKLLPNCEFIPEWKTGAALTAAKARVAEFLVRHTPARA
;
A
#
# COMPACT_ATOMS: atom_id res chain seq x y z
N MET A 1 12.16 2.82 4.16
CA MET A 1 13.07 1.73 3.77
C MET A 1 12.85 1.40 2.29
N ASP A 2 13.87 0.93 1.60
CA ASP A 2 13.67 0.34 0.29
C ASP A 2 12.97 -1.01 0.44
N GLN A 3 11.95 -1.24 -0.38
CA GLN A 3 11.27 -2.53 -0.40
C GLN A 3 12.22 -3.60 -0.97
N ARG A 4 12.01 -4.88 -0.59
CA ARG A 4 12.79 -5.98 -1.16
C ARG A 4 12.80 -5.90 -2.69
N ASN A 5 13.97 -6.07 -3.27
CA ASN A 5 14.19 -6.03 -4.72
C ASN A 5 13.78 -4.70 -5.40
N ALA A 6 13.82 -3.59 -4.65
CA ALA A 6 13.64 -2.25 -5.18
C ALA A 6 14.82 -1.35 -4.78
N GLY A 7 15.15 -0.36 -5.63
CA GLY A 7 16.17 0.64 -5.35
C GLY A 7 17.63 0.15 -5.29
N GLY A 8 17.90 -1.13 -5.53
CA GLY A 8 19.24 -1.71 -5.57
C GLY A 8 19.94 -1.89 -4.20
N GLN A 9 19.34 -1.45 -3.11
CA GLN A 9 19.90 -1.54 -1.76
C GLN A 9 19.35 -2.73 -0.96
N SER A 10 18.16 -3.20 -1.29
CA SER A 10 17.48 -4.28 -0.59
C SER A 10 17.28 -5.46 -1.54
N ARG A 11 18.01 -6.55 -1.30
CA ARG A 11 17.91 -7.78 -2.10
C ARG A 11 17.32 -8.91 -1.27
N ALA A 12 16.43 -9.68 -1.87
CA ALA A 12 15.87 -10.90 -1.30
C ALA A 12 15.62 -11.92 -2.42
N PRO A 13 15.70 -13.21 -2.14
CA PRO A 13 15.24 -14.23 -3.08
C PRO A 13 13.79 -13.97 -3.49
N ILE A 14 13.44 -14.32 -4.73
CA ILE A 14 12.07 -14.25 -5.24
C ILE A 14 11.56 -15.64 -5.53
N THR A 15 10.33 -15.93 -5.13
CA THR A 15 9.69 -17.23 -5.32
C THR A 15 8.31 -17.10 -5.95
N ALA A 16 7.79 -18.20 -6.50
CA ALA A 16 6.43 -18.25 -7.05
C ALA A 16 5.34 -18.07 -6.00
N GLN A 17 5.65 -18.22 -4.71
CA GLN A 17 4.73 -18.04 -3.57
C GLN A 17 4.73 -16.64 -2.99
N ASP A 18 5.74 -15.81 -3.31
CA ASP A 18 5.80 -14.44 -2.81
C ASP A 18 4.55 -13.64 -3.21
N SER A 19 4.13 -12.80 -2.27
CA SER A 19 2.94 -11.98 -2.38
C SER A 19 3.10 -10.71 -1.54
N TRP A 20 2.03 -10.01 -1.25
CA TRP A 20 2.00 -8.89 -0.31
C TRP A 20 2.50 -9.26 1.09
N ASP A 21 2.33 -10.52 1.51
CA ASP A 21 2.76 -11.00 2.83
C ASP A 21 4.28 -10.97 3.01
N SER A 22 5.05 -11.17 1.94
CA SER A 22 6.52 -11.06 1.98
C SER A 22 6.97 -9.64 2.36
N TYR A 23 6.31 -8.63 1.82
CA TYR A 23 6.57 -7.22 2.18
C TYR A 23 6.10 -6.89 3.59
N THR A 24 4.96 -7.43 4.01
CA THR A 24 4.45 -7.26 5.37
C THR A 24 5.44 -7.83 6.40
N ALA A 25 6.00 -9.00 6.14
CA ALA A 25 7.03 -9.60 7.00
C ALA A 25 8.26 -8.69 7.14
N ASP A 26 8.74 -8.08 6.04
CA ASP A 26 9.85 -7.12 6.09
C ASP A 26 9.52 -5.88 6.92
N HIS A 27 8.30 -5.34 6.75
CA HIS A 27 7.86 -4.17 7.52
C HIS A 27 7.79 -4.47 9.02
N ILE A 28 7.25 -5.63 9.40
CA ILE A 28 7.19 -6.04 10.81
C ILE A 28 8.59 -6.27 11.36
N ALA A 29 9.47 -6.96 10.63
CA ALA A 29 10.85 -7.16 11.06
C ALA A 29 11.59 -5.83 11.29
N LEU A 30 11.33 -4.81 10.44
CA LEU A 30 11.88 -3.47 10.64
C LEU A 30 11.32 -2.81 11.90
N LEU A 31 10.01 -2.85 12.14
CA LEU A 31 9.40 -2.28 13.33
C LEU A 31 9.94 -2.94 14.60
N ASP A 32 10.11 -4.26 14.59
CA ASP A 32 10.67 -5.02 15.70
C ASP A 32 12.14 -4.66 15.96
N HIS A 33 12.94 -4.57 14.91
CA HIS A 33 14.34 -4.12 15.00
C HIS A 33 14.46 -2.73 15.62
N LEU A 34 13.57 -1.81 15.25
CA LEU A 34 13.52 -0.44 15.79
C LEU A 34 12.81 -0.35 17.15
N ARG A 35 12.27 -1.46 17.67
CA ARG A 35 11.48 -1.51 18.91
C ARG A 35 10.28 -0.56 18.88
N ILE A 36 9.61 -0.50 17.72
CA ILE A 36 8.39 0.29 17.52
C ILE A 36 7.20 -0.65 17.63
N ASP A 37 6.49 -0.59 18.74
CA ASP A 37 5.32 -1.45 18.97
C ASP A 37 4.16 -1.06 18.06
N ARG A 38 3.94 0.25 17.89
CA ARG A 38 2.81 0.78 17.12
C ARG A 38 3.17 2.12 16.46
N CYS A 39 2.71 2.34 15.22
CA CYS A 39 3.03 3.56 14.48
C CYS A 39 1.88 4.02 13.58
N HIS A 40 1.95 5.28 13.15
CA HIS A 40 1.19 5.79 12.03
C HIS A 40 1.83 5.33 10.73
N LEU A 41 1.00 5.00 9.74
CA LEU A 41 1.47 4.62 8.42
C LEU A 41 1.02 5.64 7.39
N TYR A 42 1.95 6.03 6.52
CA TYR A 42 1.67 6.84 5.33
C TYR A 42 2.16 6.10 4.09
N GLY A 43 1.27 5.88 3.13
CA GLY A 43 1.61 5.22 1.88
C GLY A 43 0.99 5.90 0.68
N GLN A 44 1.82 6.18 -0.31
CA GLN A 44 1.39 6.72 -1.58
C GLN A 44 1.43 5.64 -2.65
N CYS A 45 0.48 5.67 -3.60
CA CYS A 45 0.45 4.74 -4.73
C CYS A 45 0.33 3.28 -4.21
N ILE A 46 1.28 2.42 -4.58
CA ILE A 46 1.41 1.03 -4.09
C ILE A 46 1.53 0.95 -2.55
N GLY A 47 1.98 2.02 -1.90
CA GLY A 47 2.06 2.12 -0.45
C GLY A 47 0.73 1.90 0.26
N GLY A 48 -0.39 2.25 -0.39
CA GLY A 48 -1.73 1.94 0.12
C GLY A 48 -1.98 0.43 0.26
N SER A 49 -1.55 -0.37 -0.71
CA SER A 49 -1.67 -1.84 -0.67
C SER A 49 -0.77 -2.45 0.41
N PHE A 50 0.47 -1.96 0.58
CA PHE A 50 1.34 -2.40 1.68
C PHE A 50 0.70 -2.14 3.04
N ILE A 51 0.13 -0.94 3.25
CA ILE A 51 -0.54 -0.58 4.49
C ILE A 51 -1.75 -1.48 4.76
N LEU A 52 -2.63 -1.67 3.78
CA LEU A 52 -3.84 -2.48 3.95
C LEU A 52 -3.50 -3.95 4.22
N ASN A 53 -2.45 -4.50 3.59
CA ASN A 53 -2.01 -5.86 3.89
C ASN A 53 -1.38 -5.96 5.29
N LEU A 54 -0.64 -4.94 5.73
CA LEU A 54 -0.10 -4.90 7.09
C LEU A 54 -1.23 -4.80 8.12
N ILE A 55 -2.24 -3.97 7.89
CA ILE A 55 -3.44 -3.90 8.76
C ILE A 55 -4.16 -5.26 8.82
N LYS A 56 -4.23 -5.99 7.71
CA LYS A 56 -4.85 -7.31 7.66
C LYS A 56 -4.12 -8.33 8.54
N ALA A 57 -2.79 -8.32 8.48
CA ALA A 57 -1.95 -9.29 9.20
C ALA A 57 -1.69 -8.87 10.65
N HIS A 58 -1.49 -7.57 10.91
CA HIS A 58 -1.02 -7.02 12.18
C HIS A 58 -1.74 -5.70 12.53
N PRO A 59 -3.07 -5.69 12.72
CA PRO A 59 -3.83 -4.48 13.02
C PRO A 59 -3.37 -3.80 14.32
N GLU A 60 -2.86 -4.56 15.29
CA GLU A 60 -2.35 -4.06 16.55
C GLU A 60 -1.11 -3.16 16.40
N ARG A 61 -0.37 -3.29 15.29
CA ARG A 61 0.84 -2.51 15.01
C ARG A 61 0.52 -1.13 14.41
N VAL A 62 -0.74 -0.86 14.06
CA VAL A 62 -1.14 0.35 13.31
C VAL A 62 -1.98 1.28 14.18
N GLN A 63 -1.47 2.49 14.39
CA GLN A 63 -2.16 3.56 15.12
C GLN A 63 -3.21 4.27 14.26
N SER A 64 -2.83 4.66 13.06
CA SER A 64 -3.69 5.20 12.00
C SER A 64 -3.01 5.04 10.65
N ALA A 65 -3.76 5.22 9.57
CA ALA A 65 -3.26 5.05 8.22
C ALA A 65 -3.68 6.21 7.31
N VAL A 66 -2.73 6.70 6.49
CA VAL A 66 -2.98 7.66 5.43
C VAL A 66 -2.67 7.00 4.09
N LEU A 67 -3.68 6.85 3.25
CA LEU A 67 -3.62 6.23 1.93
C LEU A 67 -3.69 7.35 0.86
N ALA A 68 -2.53 7.76 0.35
CA ALA A 68 -2.44 8.82 -0.64
C ALA A 68 -2.47 8.23 -2.05
N GLN A 69 -3.48 8.60 -2.85
CA GLN A 69 -3.71 8.08 -4.20
C GLN A 69 -3.45 6.56 -4.31
N PRO A 70 -4.19 5.73 -3.57
CA PRO A 70 -3.96 4.29 -3.57
C PRO A 70 -4.14 3.73 -4.98
N ILE A 71 -3.28 2.77 -5.33
CA ILE A 71 -3.45 1.99 -6.57
C ILE A 71 -4.65 1.06 -6.45
N GLY A 72 -5.22 0.72 -7.58
CA GLY A 72 -6.28 -0.25 -7.66
C GLY A 72 -6.72 -0.47 -9.09
N ARG A 73 -7.66 -1.38 -9.29
CA ARG A 73 -8.18 -1.70 -10.61
C ARG A 73 -9.70 -1.67 -10.63
N VAL A 74 -10.20 -0.91 -11.60
CA VAL A 74 -11.61 -0.95 -11.99
C VAL A 74 -11.73 -1.92 -13.18
N GLY A 75 -12.55 -2.96 -13.04
CA GLY A 75 -12.77 -3.96 -14.10
C GLY A 75 -11.77 -5.13 -14.10
N ALA A 76 -11.73 -5.84 -15.20
CA ALA A 76 -10.92 -7.04 -15.38
C ALA A 76 -9.43 -6.73 -15.55
N MET A 77 -8.58 -7.68 -15.20
CA MET A 77 -7.15 -7.59 -15.45
C MET A 77 -6.88 -7.79 -16.95
N ALA A 78 -6.06 -6.92 -17.52
CA ALA A 78 -5.53 -7.14 -18.87
C ALA A 78 -4.67 -8.41 -18.90
N ALA A 79 -4.58 -9.03 -20.08
CA ALA A 79 -3.71 -10.19 -20.26
C ALA A 79 -2.24 -9.79 -20.11
N GLY A 80 -1.45 -10.65 -19.49
CA GLY A 80 -0.02 -10.47 -19.29
C GLY A 80 0.37 -9.60 -18.10
N ARG A 81 1.68 -9.36 -17.98
CA ARG A 81 2.27 -8.55 -16.90
C ARG A 81 2.20 -7.06 -17.25
N PRO A 82 1.84 -6.18 -16.29
CA PRO A 82 1.88 -4.72 -16.51
C PRO A 82 3.29 -4.25 -16.91
N ALA A 83 3.38 -3.24 -17.78
CA ALA A 83 4.65 -2.69 -18.23
C ALA A 83 5.59 -2.28 -17.07
N ARG A 84 5.02 -1.66 -16.00
CA ARG A 84 5.76 -1.30 -14.80
C ARG A 84 6.33 -2.50 -14.05
N PHE A 85 5.63 -3.66 -14.06
CA PHE A 85 6.15 -4.89 -13.47
C PHE A 85 7.33 -5.42 -14.30
N ASN A 86 7.23 -5.43 -15.62
CA ASN A 86 8.31 -5.84 -16.50
C ASN A 86 9.55 -4.94 -16.32
N ALA A 87 9.35 -3.62 -16.22
CA ALA A 87 10.45 -2.68 -15.97
C ALA A 87 11.15 -2.94 -14.62
N TRP A 88 10.39 -3.31 -13.58
CA TRP A 88 10.97 -3.73 -12.30
C TRP A 88 11.71 -5.07 -12.43
N ALA A 89 11.15 -6.06 -13.13
CA ALA A 89 11.73 -7.37 -13.33
C ALA A 89 13.06 -7.32 -14.11
N GLU A 90 13.24 -6.33 -15.00
CA GLU A 90 14.53 -6.08 -15.67
C GLU A 90 15.67 -5.83 -14.68
N GLY A 91 15.38 -5.26 -13.50
CA GLY A 91 16.34 -5.08 -12.41
C GLY A 91 16.74 -6.37 -11.69
N LEU A 92 16.08 -7.49 -11.98
CA LEU A 92 16.34 -8.79 -11.35
C LEU A 92 17.18 -9.74 -12.20
N LYS A 93 17.84 -9.25 -13.24
CA LYS A 93 18.65 -10.09 -14.16
C LYS A 93 19.77 -10.88 -13.46
N ASP A 94 20.25 -10.37 -12.34
CA ASP A 94 21.28 -11.02 -11.50
C ASP A 94 20.69 -11.98 -10.45
N HIS A 95 19.38 -12.24 -10.49
CA HIS A 95 18.69 -13.19 -9.62
C HIS A 95 18.38 -14.46 -10.40
N PRO A 96 19.16 -15.55 -10.25
CA PRO A 96 18.98 -16.78 -11.01
C PRO A 96 17.63 -17.46 -10.77
N GLU A 97 17.00 -17.18 -9.62
CA GLU A 97 15.67 -17.66 -9.27
C GLU A 97 14.54 -16.86 -9.94
N ALA A 98 14.79 -15.65 -10.47
CA ALA A 98 13.78 -14.82 -11.11
C ALA A 98 13.47 -15.27 -12.54
N THR A 99 13.08 -16.52 -12.70
CA THR A 99 12.69 -17.09 -13.99
C THR A 99 11.32 -16.60 -14.45
N GLU A 100 11.02 -16.67 -15.73
CA GLU A 100 9.73 -16.27 -16.29
C GLU A 100 8.52 -16.89 -15.55
N PRO A 101 8.49 -18.21 -15.25
CA PRO A 101 7.39 -18.80 -14.49
C PRO A 101 7.25 -18.23 -13.07
N VAL A 102 8.37 -17.93 -12.40
CA VAL A 102 8.37 -17.32 -11.05
C VAL A 102 7.85 -15.89 -11.11
N LEU A 103 8.31 -15.10 -12.07
CA LEU A 103 7.86 -13.72 -12.28
C LEU A 103 6.36 -13.65 -12.63
N ASP A 104 5.87 -14.59 -13.46
CA ASP A 104 4.44 -14.69 -13.79
C ASP A 104 3.59 -15.04 -12.55
N ALA A 105 4.03 -15.99 -11.74
CA ALA A 105 3.33 -16.35 -10.51
C ALA A 105 3.31 -15.17 -9.53
N PHE A 106 4.44 -14.53 -9.31
CA PHE A 106 4.56 -13.37 -8.43
C PHE A 106 3.68 -12.21 -8.90
N CYS A 107 3.69 -11.90 -10.20
CA CYS A 107 2.83 -10.88 -10.77
C CYS A 107 1.34 -11.18 -10.53
N ARG A 108 0.90 -12.43 -10.72
CA ARG A 108 -0.47 -12.83 -10.42
C ARG A 108 -0.80 -12.65 -8.93
N ASN A 109 0.10 -13.07 -8.03
CA ASN A 109 -0.11 -12.93 -6.59
C ASN A 109 -0.28 -11.46 -6.16
N LEU A 110 0.45 -10.54 -6.81
CA LEU A 110 0.32 -9.12 -6.52
C LEU A 110 -0.93 -8.47 -7.13
N TYR A 111 -1.31 -8.80 -8.35
CA TYR A 111 -2.26 -7.98 -9.12
C TYR A 111 -3.58 -8.68 -9.49
N ALA A 112 -3.67 -10.03 -9.42
CA ALA A 112 -4.89 -10.73 -9.80
C ALA A 112 -6.11 -10.41 -8.91
N PRO A 113 -5.97 -10.22 -7.57
CA PRO A 113 -7.14 -9.97 -6.71
C PRO A 113 -7.97 -8.74 -7.08
N GLY A 114 -7.41 -7.80 -7.85
CA GLY A 114 -8.15 -6.58 -8.24
C GLY A 114 -8.38 -5.62 -7.06
N PHE A 115 -9.39 -4.75 -7.17
CA PHE A 115 -9.67 -3.66 -6.22
C PHE A 115 -8.38 -2.92 -5.83
N VAL A 116 -7.91 -3.03 -4.58
CA VAL A 116 -6.63 -2.49 -4.11
C VAL A 116 -5.52 -3.55 -4.09
N TYR A 117 -5.70 -4.64 -4.82
CA TYR A 117 -4.78 -5.76 -5.05
C TYR A 117 -4.48 -6.68 -3.87
N CYS A 118 -4.47 -6.22 -2.64
CA CYS A 118 -4.02 -7.00 -1.47
C CYS A 118 -5.15 -7.48 -0.55
N VAL A 119 -6.29 -6.79 -0.58
CA VAL A 119 -7.46 -7.08 0.25
C VAL A 119 -8.76 -6.91 -0.53
N ASP A 120 -9.82 -7.56 -0.07
CA ASP A 120 -11.15 -7.40 -0.61
C ASP A 120 -11.97 -6.33 0.12
N ARG A 121 -13.15 -6.03 -0.40
CA ARG A 121 -14.09 -5.04 0.13
C ARG A 121 -14.63 -5.42 1.50
N ALA A 122 -14.87 -6.71 1.71
CA ALA A 122 -15.39 -7.22 2.98
C ALA A 122 -14.37 -6.96 4.10
N PHE A 123 -13.09 -7.24 3.86
CA PHE A 123 -12.04 -6.91 4.81
C PHE A 123 -11.94 -5.41 5.10
N VAL A 124 -11.95 -4.56 4.07
CA VAL A 124 -11.84 -3.09 4.25
C VAL A 124 -12.94 -2.56 5.18
N SER A 125 -14.15 -3.11 5.10
CA SER A 125 -15.27 -2.73 5.99
C SER A 125 -15.06 -3.13 7.45
N THR A 126 -14.09 -3.98 7.76
CA THR A 126 -13.75 -4.39 9.14
C THR A 126 -12.64 -3.55 9.78
N VAL A 127 -11.96 -2.70 9.02
CA VAL A 127 -10.84 -1.87 9.49
C VAL A 127 -11.35 -0.84 10.51
N ARG A 128 -10.82 -0.86 11.73
CA ARG A 128 -11.33 -0.03 12.86
C ARG A 128 -10.44 1.17 13.20
N MET A 129 -9.14 1.10 12.87
CA MET A 129 -8.26 2.24 13.13
C MET A 129 -8.64 3.44 12.25
N PRO A 130 -8.33 4.66 12.71
CA PRO A 130 -8.55 5.87 11.92
C PRO A 130 -7.78 5.81 10.60
N CYS A 131 -8.45 6.09 9.51
CA CYS A 131 -7.87 6.16 8.18
C CYS A 131 -8.13 7.53 7.53
N MET A 132 -7.22 7.93 6.65
CA MET A 132 -7.41 9.07 5.76
C MET A 132 -7.10 8.62 4.34
N VAL A 133 -7.97 8.96 3.39
CA VAL A 133 -7.76 8.68 1.96
C VAL A 133 -7.65 10.00 1.21
N LEU A 134 -6.54 10.21 0.52
CA LEU A 134 -6.35 11.30 -0.45
C LEU A 134 -6.55 10.72 -1.84
N ALA A 135 -7.47 11.30 -2.61
CA ALA A 135 -7.92 10.69 -3.86
C ALA A 135 -6.84 10.65 -4.95
N GLY A 136 -6.82 9.55 -5.69
CA GLY A 136 -6.21 9.47 -7.01
C GLY A 136 -7.06 10.15 -8.07
N ASN A 137 -6.47 10.49 -9.22
CA ASN A 137 -7.17 11.13 -10.33
C ASN A 137 -6.51 10.87 -11.69
N ASP A 138 -5.80 9.75 -11.80
CA ASP A 138 -5.14 9.32 -13.04
C ASP A 138 -5.38 7.81 -13.27
N GLU A 139 -4.89 7.30 -14.39
CA GLU A 139 -5.10 5.89 -14.78
C GLU A 139 -4.52 4.89 -13.77
N ALA A 140 -3.35 5.18 -13.21
CA ALA A 140 -2.70 4.31 -12.22
C ALA A 140 -3.37 4.39 -10.83
N HIS A 141 -4.02 5.52 -10.54
CA HIS A 141 -4.67 5.84 -9.28
C HIS A 141 -6.12 6.27 -9.54
N PRO A 142 -7.01 5.35 -9.93
CA PRO A 142 -8.37 5.70 -10.33
C PRO A 142 -9.17 6.32 -9.18
N TYR A 143 -9.80 7.47 -9.44
CA TYR A 143 -10.64 8.14 -8.45
C TYR A 143 -11.71 7.22 -7.84
N PRO A 144 -12.42 6.37 -8.62
CA PRO A 144 -13.41 5.44 -8.06
C PRO A 144 -12.86 4.50 -6.99
N ILE A 145 -11.59 4.09 -7.07
CA ILE A 145 -10.95 3.26 -6.05
C ILE A 145 -10.80 4.03 -4.73
N SER A 146 -10.33 5.27 -4.80
CA SER A 146 -10.19 6.12 -3.61
C SER A 146 -11.53 6.45 -2.97
N GLU A 147 -12.53 6.77 -3.79
CA GLU A 147 -13.89 7.06 -3.32
C GLU A 147 -14.53 5.82 -2.68
N GLU A 148 -14.41 4.65 -3.30
CA GLU A 148 -14.93 3.40 -2.75
C GLU A 148 -14.25 3.03 -1.44
N LEU A 149 -12.90 3.15 -1.35
CA LEU A 149 -12.17 2.95 -0.11
C LEU A 149 -12.69 3.85 1.02
N SER A 150 -12.90 5.13 0.73
CA SER A 150 -13.38 6.09 1.73
C SER A 150 -14.78 5.78 2.25
N LYS A 151 -15.62 5.15 1.42
CA LYS A 151 -16.98 4.73 1.81
C LYS A 151 -16.99 3.40 2.57
N LEU A 152 -16.04 2.52 2.30
CA LEU A 152 -15.93 1.20 2.94
C LEU A 152 -15.25 1.27 4.31
N LEU A 153 -14.26 2.14 4.47
CA LEU A 153 -13.52 2.31 5.73
C LEU A 153 -14.41 2.98 6.78
N PRO A 154 -14.74 2.33 7.92
CA PRO A 154 -15.70 2.86 8.89
C PRO A 154 -15.29 4.18 9.55
N ASN A 155 -13.99 4.40 9.73
CA ASN A 155 -13.41 5.60 10.36
C ASN A 155 -12.49 6.31 9.36
N CYS A 156 -13.06 6.90 8.32
CA CYS A 156 -12.31 7.49 7.22
C CYS A 156 -12.56 8.99 7.06
N GLU A 157 -11.47 9.76 6.96
CA GLU A 157 -11.48 11.10 6.39
C GLU A 157 -11.11 11.03 4.91
N PHE A 158 -11.83 11.76 4.06
CA PHE A 158 -11.59 11.76 2.62
C PHE A 158 -11.20 13.16 2.13
N ILE A 159 -10.13 13.22 1.33
CA ILE A 159 -9.66 14.46 0.67
C ILE A 159 -9.68 14.22 -0.84
N PRO A 160 -10.70 14.73 -1.56
CA PRO A 160 -10.85 14.50 -2.99
C PRO A 160 -9.85 15.29 -3.84
N GLU A 161 -9.44 16.48 -3.40
CA GLU A 161 -8.52 17.39 -4.11
C GLU A 161 -7.36 17.80 -3.22
N TRP A 162 -6.11 17.49 -3.63
CA TRP A 162 -4.96 17.72 -2.77
C TRP A 162 -3.61 17.90 -3.50
N LYS A 163 -3.56 17.72 -4.81
CA LYS A 163 -2.25 17.57 -5.52
C LYS A 163 -1.55 18.88 -5.82
N THR A 164 -2.26 20.01 -5.91
CA THR A 164 -1.68 21.27 -6.39
C THR A 164 -2.14 22.49 -5.59
N GLY A 165 -1.35 23.56 -5.63
CA GLY A 165 -1.70 24.89 -5.12
C GLY A 165 -2.15 24.90 -3.66
N ALA A 166 -3.18 25.66 -3.36
CA ALA A 166 -3.74 25.80 -2.02
C ALA A 166 -4.31 24.47 -1.48
N ALA A 167 -4.84 23.60 -2.35
CA ALA A 167 -5.33 22.28 -1.96
C ALA A 167 -4.21 21.40 -1.39
N LEU A 168 -3.01 21.42 -1.97
CA LEU A 168 -1.85 20.69 -1.45
C LEU A 168 -1.45 21.20 -0.07
N THR A 169 -1.42 22.51 0.12
CA THR A 169 -1.09 23.11 1.44
C THR A 169 -2.11 22.71 2.49
N ALA A 170 -3.39 22.80 2.17
CA ALA A 170 -4.48 22.41 3.07
C ALA A 170 -4.43 20.89 3.40
N ALA A 171 -4.17 20.04 2.40
CA ALA A 171 -4.07 18.60 2.62
C ALA A 171 -2.90 18.24 3.54
N LYS A 172 -1.73 18.87 3.38
CA LYS A 172 -0.58 18.67 4.28
C LYS A 172 -0.92 19.04 5.73
N ALA A 173 -1.61 20.17 5.94
CA ALA A 173 -2.05 20.57 7.27
C ALA A 173 -3.03 19.55 7.87
N ARG A 174 -4.04 19.11 7.09
CA ARG A 174 -5.01 18.10 7.54
C ARG A 174 -4.37 16.74 7.86
N VAL A 175 -3.38 16.29 7.07
CA VAL A 175 -2.63 15.07 7.39
C VAL A 175 -1.88 15.23 8.70
N ALA A 176 -1.19 16.37 8.92
CA ALA A 176 -0.48 16.61 10.17
C ALA A 176 -1.43 16.63 11.38
N GLU A 177 -2.55 17.34 11.28
CA GLU A 177 -3.60 17.39 12.32
C GLU A 177 -4.20 15.99 12.60
N PHE A 178 -4.45 15.21 11.54
CA PHE A 178 -4.94 13.84 11.66
C PHE A 178 -3.96 12.96 12.46
N LEU A 179 -2.68 13.00 12.13
CA LEU A 179 -1.66 12.20 12.82
C LEU A 179 -1.54 12.63 14.29
N VAL A 180 -1.51 13.94 14.58
CA VAL A 180 -1.45 14.46 15.95
C VAL A 180 -2.66 14.02 16.76
N ARG A 181 -3.87 14.16 16.22
CA ARG A 181 -5.14 13.80 16.89
C ARG A 181 -5.19 12.32 17.28
N HIS A 182 -4.57 11.47 16.49
CA HIS A 182 -4.54 10.03 16.73
C HIS A 182 -3.24 9.53 17.38
N THR A 183 -2.34 10.42 17.79
CA THR A 183 -1.16 10.09 18.59
C THR A 183 -1.56 10.04 20.06
N PRO A 184 -1.35 8.91 20.77
CA PRO A 184 -1.58 8.85 22.22
C PRO A 184 -0.78 9.90 22.96
N ALA A 185 -1.35 10.49 24.00
CA ALA A 185 -0.59 11.34 24.91
C ALA A 185 0.59 10.52 25.48
N ARG A 186 1.76 11.14 25.56
CA ARG A 186 2.89 10.49 26.25
C ARG A 186 2.51 10.33 27.73
N ALA A 187 2.57 9.09 28.19
CA ALA A 187 2.45 8.80 29.60
C ALA A 187 3.62 9.37 30.39
#